data_6ab2664d250c3a546a6860734ec52ee3
#
_entry.id   6ab2664d250c3a546a6860734ec52ee3
#
_cell.length_a   1.000
_cell.length_b   1.000
_cell.length_c   1.000
_cell.angle_alpha   90.00
_cell.angle_beta   90.00
_cell.angle_gamma   90.00
#
_symmetry.space_group_name_H-M   'P 1'
#
loop_
_entity.id
_entity.type
_entity.pdbx_description
1 polymer ?
#
loop_
_entity_poly.entity_id
_entity_poly.type
_entity_poly.pdbx_seq_one_letter_code
_entity_poly.pdbx_strand_id
1 'polypeptide(L)' 'VDNTPAAQTYTVKKGDCLWNIAKKFYGSGAKYTVIYNANKGVIGSNPNLIYPGQVYTIPAA' A
#
# COMPACT_ATOMS: atom_id res chain seq x y z
N VAL A 1 0.64 -9.44 -21.14
CA VAL A 1 0.59 -9.19 -20.51
C VAL A 1 0.50 -8.68 -20.02
N ASP A 2 0.42 -8.73 -19.67
CA ASP A 2 0.17 -8.19 -19.00
C ASP A 2 0.48 -7.91 -18.36
N ASN A 3 0.84 -7.89 -18.34
CA ASN A 3 1.21 -7.66 -17.58
C ASN A 3 1.04 -6.90 -16.93
N THR A 4 0.52 -6.55 -17.15
CA THR A 4 0.33 -5.74 -16.20
C THR A 4 0.21 -6.18 -15.09
N PRO A 5 0.82 -5.75 -14.39
CA PRO A 5 0.89 -6.18 -13.19
C PRO A 5 -0.31 -6.09 -12.55
N ALA A 6 -0.73 -7.12 -12.38
CA ALA A 6 -1.62 -7.27 -11.45
C ALA A 6 -1.24 -6.68 -10.23
N ALA A 7 -2.18 -6.27 -9.53
CA ALA A 7 -1.93 -5.80 -8.21
C ALA A 7 -1.30 -6.88 -7.38
N GLN A 8 -0.31 -6.49 -6.63
CA GLN A 8 0.31 -7.34 -5.63
C GLN A 8 -0.42 -7.14 -4.31
N THR A 9 -0.15 -8.01 -3.36
CA THR A 9 -0.65 -7.83 -2.00
C THR A 9 0.53 -7.73 -1.05
N TYR A 10 0.32 -7.02 0.06
CA TYR A 10 1.34 -6.85 1.07
C TYR A 10 0.70 -6.92 2.45
N THR A 11 1.24 -7.77 3.31
CA THR A 11 0.78 -7.86 4.69
C THR A 11 1.58 -6.90 5.55
N VAL A 12 0.88 -6.00 6.24
CA VAL A 12 1.51 -4.99 7.07
C VAL A 12 2.20 -5.65 8.24
N LYS A 13 3.39 -5.18 8.56
CA LYS A 13 4.18 -5.64 9.70
C LYS A 13 4.30 -4.51 10.71
N LYS A 14 4.62 -4.88 11.92
CA LYS A 14 4.83 -3.89 12.97
C LYS A 14 5.88 -2.87 12.54
N GLY A 15 5.55 -1.60 12.69
CA GLY A 15 6.46 -0.53 12.33
C GLY A 15 6.34 -0.05 10.89
N ASP A 16 5.51 -0.68 10.09
CA ASP A 16 5.32 -0.24 8.71
C ASP A 16 4.46 1.00 8.64
N CYS A 17 4.64 1.76 7.56
CA CYS A 17 3.75 2.86 7.23
C CYS A 17 3.60 2.91 5.71
N LEU A 18 2.56 3.60 5.24
CA LEU A 18 2.29 3.63 3.81
C LEU A 18 3.44 4.24 3.01
N TRP A 19 4.10 5.25 3.58
CA TRP A 19 5.25 5.87 2.93
C TRP A 19 6.34 4.84 2.65
N ASN A 20 6.69 4.04 3.66
CA ASN A 20 7.72 3.02 3.51
C ASN A 20 7.29 1.91 2.57
N ILE A 21 6.02 1.52 2.63
CA ILE A 21 5.49 0.50 1.74
C ILE A 21 5.56 0.99 0.28
N ALA A 22 5.15 2.23 0.05
CA ALA A 22 5.20 2.80 -1.30
C ALA A 22 6.63 2.89 -1.80
N LYS A 23 7.55 3.28 -0.94
CA LYS A 23 8.95 3.37 -1.30
C LYS A 23 9.49 2.00 -1.70
N LYS A 24 9.06 0.96 -1.00
CA LYS A 24 9.49 -0.40 -1.28
C LYS A 24 8.98 -0.89 -2.63
N PHE A 25 7.72 -0.62 -2.96
CA PHE A 25 7.10 -1.15 -4.17
C PHE A 25 7.24 -0.25 -5.38
N TYR A 26 7.27 1.07 -5.17
CA TYR A 26 7.30 2.04 -6.27
C TYR A 26 8.60 2.81 -6.36
N GLY A 27 9.46 2.68 -5.37
CA GLY A 27 10.69 3.45 -5.30
C GLY A 27 10.48 4.88 -4.83
N SER A 28 9.26 5.27 -4.50
CA SER A 28 8.96 6.63 -4.04
C SER A 28 7.89 6.58 -2.97
N GLY A 29 8.21 7.10 -1.79
CA GLY A 29 7.26 7.17 -0.70
C GLY A 29 6.08 8.10 -1.00
N ALA A 30 6.29 9.09 -1.87
CA ALA A 30 5.22 10.02 -2.22
C ALA A 30 4.07 9.35 -2.95
N LYS A 31 4.29 8.15 -3.47
CA LYS A 31 3.23 7.38 -4.13
C LYS A 31 2.36 6.60 -3.16
N TYR A 32 2.52 6.83 -1.87
CA TYR A 32 1.68 6.17 -0.87
C TYR A 32 0.19 6.40 -1.13
N THR A 33 -0.17 7.50 -1.78
CA THR A 33 -1.57 7.80 -2.08
C THR A 33 -2.19 6.77 -3.03
N VAL A 34 -1.38 6.17 -3.90
CA VAL A 34 -1.86 5.10 -4.78
C VAL A 34 -2.34 3.92 -3.94
N ILE A 35 -1.54 3.54 -2.96
CA ILE A 35 -1.88 2.44 -2.05
C ILE A 35 -3.07 2.82 -1.20
N TYR A 36 -3.07 4.02 -0.65
CA TYR A 36 -4.15 4.48 0.20
C TYR A 36 -5.49 4.47 -0.55
N ASN A 37 -5.51 5.01 -1.76
CA ASN A 37 -6.73 5.07 -2.54
C ASN A 37 -7.27 3.68 -2.88
N ALA A 38 -6.38 2.73 -3.11
CA ALA A 38 -6.79 1.36 -3.41
C ALA A 38 -7.30 0.61 -2.19
N ASN A 39 -7.01 1.11 -0.99
CA ASN A 39 -7.30 0.39 0.26
C ASN A 39 -8.08 1.23 1.26
N LYS A 40 -8.80 2.23 0.80
CA LYS A 40 -9.55 3.12 1.70
C LYS A 40 -10.51 2.37 2.61
N GLY A 41 -11.12 1.31 2.12
CA GLY A 41 -12.04 0.53 2.91
C GLY A 41 -11.38 -0.19 4.07
N VAL A 42 -10.11 -0.49 3.96
CA VAL A 42 -9.33 -1.14 5.02
C VAL A 42 -8.68 -0.12 5.93
N ILE A 43 -8.10 0.93 5.32
CA ILE A 43 -7.32 1.92 6.08
C ILE A 43 -8.24 2.91 6.78
N GLY A 44 -9.31 3.29 6.16
CA GLY A 44 -10.18 4.31 6.69
C GLY A 44 -9.74 5.70 6.29
N SER A 45 -10.06 6.69 7.09
CA SER A 45 -9.83 8.09 6.74
C SER A 45 -8.42 8.58 7.05
N ASN A 46 -7.65 7.82 7.80
CA ASN A 46 -6.32 8.26 8.22
C ASN A 46 -5.25 7.32 7.68
N PRO A 47 -4.47 7.75 6.68
CA PRO A 47 -3.46 6.89 6.08
C PRO A 47 -2.30 6.56 7.02
N ASN A 48 -2.19 7.23 8.15
CA ASN A 48 -1.17 6.92 9.13
C ASN A 48 -1.60 5.87 10.13
N LEU A 49 -2.88 5.51 10.13
CA LEU A 49 -3.41 4.51 11.05
C LEU A 49 -3.53 3.16 10.34
N ILE A 50 -2.40 2.50 10.20
CA ILE A 50 -2.37 1.15 9.66
C ILE A 50 -1.88 0.20 10.74
N TYR A 51 -2.33 -1.05 10.65
CA TYR A 51 -2.08 -2.02 11.72
C TYR A 51 -1.44 -3.28 11.16
N PRO A 52 -0.54 -3.90 11.92
CA PRO A 52 0.07 -5.16 11.49
C PRO A 52 -1.01 -6.21 11.26
N GLY A 53 -0.79 -7.01 10.25
CA GLY A 53 -1.73 -8.07 9.90
C GLY A 53 -2.75 -7.69 8.85
N GLN A 54 -2.91 -6.39 8.56
CA GLN A 54 -3.78 -5.99 7.47
C GLN A 54 -3.13 -6.34 6.14
N VAL A 55 -3.94 -6.71 5.17
CA VAL A 55 -3.45 -7.02 3.83
C VAL A 55 -3.92 -5.94 2.88
N TYR A 56 -2.99 -5.32 2.19
CA TYR A 56 -3.30 -4.25 1.25
C TYR A 56 -3.04 -4.70 -0.17
N THR A 57 -3.86 -4.21 -1.08
CA THR A 57 -3.63 -4.37 -2.50
C THR A 57 -2.66 -3.27 -2.94
N ILE A 58 -1.59 -3.67 -3.63
CA ILE A 58 -0.59 -2.73 -4.13
C ILE A 58 -0.75 -2.65 -5.64
N PRO A 59 -1.51 -1.68 -6.13
CA PRO A 59 -1.75 -1.59 -7.57
C PRO A 59 -0.50 -1.15 -8.31
N ALA A 60 -0.46 -1.43 -9.58
CA ALA A 60 0.62 -0.91 -10.42
C ALA A 60 0.51 0.62 -10.47
N ALA A 61 1.61 1.27 -10.30
CA ALA A 61 1.60 2.73 -10.29
C ALA A 61 1.72 3.33 -11.69
#